data_f1c4d24663453859900151707c348122
#
_entry.id   f1c4d24663453859900151707c348122
#
_cell.length_a   1.000
_cell.length_b   1.000
_cell.length_c   1.000
_cell.angle_alpha   90.00
_cell.angle_beta   90.00
_cell.angle_gamma   90.00
#
_symmetry.space_group_name_H-M   'P 1'
#
loop_
_entity.id
_entity.type
_entity.pdbx_description
1 polymer ?
#
loop_
_entity_poly.entity_id
_entity_poly.type
_entity_poly.pdbx_seq_one_letter_code
_entity_poly.pdbx_strand_id
1 'polypeptide(L)'
;MPFVTHKPQPAHKHTEACNHDEPVLKAIEDIVDPDLLADIEALSALYTNAITGLGAALREARRLLAEQGRTGNLDLRLFQEVFASRALEFLRQELASVSAETANQVLSSARISMENLPKRISANISFDNKDPRAIEWANQRAGAMIQQIEAEALQTVRNAISNVLSTGGGVPRAAKQIERVIGLHPRWQQAVNNFYNKEVARFGRTMSPDSAVIAAQETALAYQNQLIRARALNIARTEILAAQNIGQLLSWYQAADAGFVDLARAEKEWVAGPSGWKNIDVCPICEDLAGQRVPVTSVFTNGEISPPAHPNCRCTMNLIAIPEVEETDFVPLSELMAEEQ
;
A
#
# COMPACT_ATOMS: atom_id res chain seq x y z
N MET A 1 -10.25 -2.10 22.93
CA MET A 1 -9.66 -3.40 22.54
C MET A 1 -8.52 -3.12 21.57
N PRO A 2 -7.35 -3.73 21.71
CA PRO A 2 -6.30 -3.56 20.69
C PRO A 2 -6.79 -4.14 19.37
N PHE A 3 -6.44 -3.50 18.25
CA PHE A 3 -6.63 -4.10 16.94
C PHE A 3 -5.89 -5.44 16.92
N VAL A 4 -6.59 -6.52 16.59
CA VAL A 4 -5.94 -7.82 16.44
C VAL A 4 -4.96 -7.71 15.27
N THR A 5 -3.67 -7.78 15.59
CA THR A 5 -2.62 -7.75 14.57
C THR A 5 -2.65 -9.09 13.84
N HIS A 6 -3.25 -9.13 12.66
CA HIS A 6 -3.08 -10.27 11.78
C HIS A 6 -1.71 -10.21 11.11
N LYS A 7 -0.99 -11.33 11.15
CA LYS A 7 0.20 -11.50 10.32
C LYS A 7 -0.17 -11.16 8.87
N PRO A 8 0.66 -10.39 8.15
CA PRO A 8 0.42 -10.18 6.72
C PRO A 8 0.23 -11.55 6.06
N GLN A 9 -0.90 -11.74 5.40
CA GLN A 9 -1.16 -12.95 4.65
C GLN A 9 -0.11 -13.08 3.53
N PRO A 10 0.30 -14.30 3.18
CA PRO A 10 1.19 -14.50 2.05
C PRO A 10 0.58 -13.86 0.82
N ALA A 11 1.43 -13.14 0.06
CA ALA A 11 1.04 -12.42 -1.13
C ALA A 11 0.03 -13.24 -1.96
N HIS A 12 -1.16 -12.66 -2.12
CA HIS A 12 -2.25 -13.25 -2.88
C HIS A 12 -1.71 -13.73 -4.24
N LYS A 13 -1.97 -15.00 -4.59
CA LYS A 13 -1.69 -15.53 -5.93
C LYS A 13 -2.64 -14.83 -6.91
N HIS A 14 -2.13 -13.80 -7.59
CA HIS A 14 -2.88 -13.12 -8.64
C HIS A 14 -3.33 -14.15 -9.69
N THR A 15 -4.62 -14.29 -9.86
CA THR A 15 -5.18 -15.00 -11.01
C THR A 15 -5.14 -14.07 -12.23
N GLU A 16 -5.09 -14.61 -13.44
CA GLU A 16 -5.09 -13.82 -14.69
C GLU A 16 -6.30 -12.87 -14.82
N ALA A 17 -7.36 -13.11 -14.08
CA ALA A 17 -8.56 -12.28 -14.02
C ALA A 17 -8.38 -10.94 -13.27
N CYS A 18 -7.36 -10.83 -12.40
CA CYS A 18 -7.06 -9.57 -11.72
C CYS A 18 -6.16 -8.72 -12.64
N ASN A 19 -6.75 -7.92 -13.53
CA ASN A 19 -6.00 -7.04 -14.44
C ASN A 19 -5.43 -5.82 -13.68
N HIS A 20 -4.37 -6.05 -12.90
CA HIS A 20 -3.64 -4.99 -12.17
C HIS A 20 -2.61 -4.25 -13.06
N ASP A 21 -2.61 -4.53 -14.36
CA ASP A 21 -1.61 -4.05 -15.32
C ASP A 21 -2.06 -2.87 -16.17
N GLU A 22 -3.31 -2.42 -16.05
CA GLU A 22 -3.66 -1.15 -16.66
C GLU A 22 -2.76 -0.06 -16.08
N PRO A 23 -2.11 0.75 -16.93
CA PRO A 23 -1.22 1.78 -16.44
C PRO A 23 -1.97 2.66 -15.47
N VAL A 24 -1.47 2.74 -14.24
CA VAL A 24 -2.03 3.45 -13.09
C VAL A 24 -2.38 4.91 -13.42
N LEU A 25 -1.77 5.48 -14.46
CA LEU A 25 -2.11 6.79 -14.98
C LEU A 25 -3.60 6.93 -15.36
N LYS A 26 -4.26 5.87 -15.87
CA LYS A 26 -5.71 5.88 -16.10
C LYS A 26 -6.53 5.82 -14.80
N ALA A 27 -5.98 5.26 -13.75
CA ALA A 27 -6.69 5.11 -12.48
C ALA A 27 -6.83 6.43 -11.71
N ILE A 28 -6.00 7.45 -12.00
CA ILE A 28 -6.11 8.80 -11.41
C ILE A 28 -7.17 9.63 -12.12
N GLU A 29 -7.28 9.49 -13.45
CA GLU A 29 -8.29 10.22 -14.25
C GLU A 29 -9.72 9.94 -13.79
N ASP A 30 -9.91 8.88 -12.98
CA ASP A 30 -11.19 8.45 -12.44
C ASP A 30 -11.50 9.02 -11.04
N ILE A 31 -10.54 9.67 -10.39
CA ILE A 31 -10.74 10.28 -9.07
C ILE A 31 -11.33 11.68 -9.27
N VAL A 32 -12.60 11.84 -8.89
CA VAL A 32 -13.35 13.09 -9.05
C VAL A 32 -13.14 14.04 -7.86
N ASP A 33 -12.71 13.50 -6.71
CA ASP A 33 -12.47 14.26 -5.49
C ASP A 33 -11.04 14.83 -5.48
N PRO A 34 -10.87 16.17 -5.55
CA PRO A 34 -9.54 16.79 -5.60
C PRO A 34 -8.76 16.63 -4.30
N ASP A 35 -9.43 16.56 -3.15
CA ASP A 35 -8.75 16.40 -1.85
C ASP A 35 -8.19 14.98 -1.73
N LEU A 36 -8.97 13.98 -2.13
CA LEU A 36 -8.51 12.58 -2.20
C LEU A 36 -7.34 12.42 -3.19
N LEU A 37 -7.38 13.13 -4.32
CA LEU A 37 -6.27 13.10 -5.28
C LEU A 37 -5.00 13.70 -4.66
N ALA A 38 -5.09 14.84 -3.98
CA ALA A 38 -3.95 15.46 -3.31
C ALA A 38 -3.33 14.54 -2.26
N ASP A 39 -4.13 13.86 -1.46
CA ASP A 39 -3.67 12.90 -0.46
C ASP A 39 -2.93 11.71 -1.10
N ILE A 40 -3.47 11.17 -2.19
CA ILE A 40 -2.82 10.09 -2.95
C ILE A 40 -1.50 10.56 -3.55
N GLU A 41 -1.43 11.77 -4.10
CA GLU A 41 -0.20 12.34 -4.65
C GLU A 41 0.86 12.57 -3.57
N ALA A 42 0.49 13.10 -2.41
CA ALA A 42 1.37 13.31 -1.27
C ALA A 42 1.99 11.98 -0.79
N LEU A 43 1.16 10.97 -0.55
CA LEU A 43 1.63 9.66 -0.11
C LEU A 43 2.44 8.94 -1.22
N SER A 44 2.06 9.12 -2.49
CA SER A 44 2.81 8.59 -3.64
C SER A 44 4.21 9.19 -3.74
N ALA A 45 4.37 10.47 -3.43
CA ALA A 45 5.68 11.11 -3.40
C ALA A 45 6.60 10.48 -2.35
N LEU A 46 6.09 10.20 -1.14
CA LEU A 46 6.85 9.52 -0.09
C LEU A 46 7.28 8.11 -0.51
N TYR A 47 6.39 7.31 -1.08
CA TYR A 47 6.75 5.98 -1.60
C TYR A 47 7.71 6.05 -2.79
N THR A 48 7.59 7.07 -3.65
CA THR A 48 8.55 7.30 -4.74
C THR A 48 9.94 7.57 -4.17
N ASN A 49 10.06 8.40 -3.14
CA ASN A 49 11.33 8.67 -2.45
C ASN A 49 11.92 7.39 -1.85
N ALA A 50 11.12 6.62 -1.11
CA ALA A 50 11.55 5.35 -0.54
C ALA A 50 12.08 4.38 -1.60
N ILE A 51 11.36 4.20 -2.70
CA ILE A 51 11.76 3.30 -3.80
C ILE A 51 13.00 3.81 -4.54
N THR A 52 13.08 5.11 -4.83
CA THR A 52 14.25 5.70 -5.52
C THR A 52 15.49 5.72 -4.64
N GLY A 53 15.34 5.77 -3.32
CA GLY A 53 16.41 5.59 -2.34
C GLY A 53 17.16 4.27 -2.51
N LEU A 54 16.48 3.21 -2.96
CA LEU A 54 17.13 1.93 -3.30
C LEU A 54 18.18 2.08 -4.42
N GLY A 55 17.91 2.93 -5.41
CA GLY A 55 18.89 3.28 -6.45
C GLY A 55 20.10 4.04 -5.90
N ALA A 56 19.89 4.92 -4.92
CA ALA A 56 20.98 5.59 -4.21
C ALA A 56 21.84 4.59 -3.39
N ALA A 57 21.19 3.68 -2.66
CA ALA A 57 21.87 2.61 -1.94
C ALA A 57 22.74 1.73 -2.88
N LEU A 58 22.23 1.44 -4.08
CA LEU A 58 22.97 0.69 -5.10
C LEU A 58 24.22 1.44 -5.56
N ARG A 59 24.10 2.74 -5.86
CA ARG A 59 25.25 3.58 -6.26
C ARG A 59 26.30 3.66 -5.17
N GLU A 60 25.87 3.85 -3.94
CA GLU A 60 26.77 3.94 -2.77
C GLU A 60 27.49 2.62 -2.52
N ALA A 61 26.79 1.49 -2.54
CA ALA A 61 27.41 0.18 -2.41
C ALA A 61 28.48 -0.07 -3.49
N ARG A 62 28.18 0.31 -4.74
CA ARG A 62 29.12 0.22 -5.85
C ARG A 62 30.35 1.12 -5.64
N ARG A 63 30.15 2.36 -5.18
CA ARG A 63 31.21 3.33 -4.90
C ARG A 63 32.16 2.80 -3.81
N LEU A 64 31.62 2.36 -2.68
CA LEU A 64 32.40 1.85 -1.55
C LEU A 64 33.26 0.64 -1.94
N LEU A 65 32.74 -0.27 -2.75
CA LEU A 65 33.50 -1.42 -3.23
C LEU A 65 34.59 -1.04 -4.25
N ALA A 66 34.29 -0.08 -5.12
CA ALA A 66 35.28 0.42 -6.08
C ALA A 66 36.46 1.12 -5.38
N GLU A 67 36.21 1.93 -4.36
CA GLU A 67 37.25 2.58 -3.55
C GLU A 67 38.14 1.59 -2.81
N GLN A 68 37.60 0.42 -2.45
CA GLN A 68 38.35 -0.67 -1.84
C GLN A 68 39.09 -1.57 -2.86
N GLY A 69 39.00 -1.24 -4.17
CA GLY A 69 39.54 -2.08 -5.24
C GLY A 69 38.79 -3.39 -5.45
N ARG A 70 37.57 -3.53 -4.91
CA ARG A 70 36.79 -4.77 -4.92
C ARG A 70 35.72 -4.73 -6.01
N THR A 71 36.11 -5.09 -7.21
CA THR A 71 35.24 -5.04 -8.39
C THR A 71 35.02 -6.39 -9.08
N GLY A 72 35.66 -7.44 -8.57
CA GLY A 72 35.62 -8.81 -9.11
C GLY A 72 34.39 -9.62 -8.65
N ASN A 73 34.31 -10.87 -9.13
CA ASN A 73 33.21 -11.79 -8.78
C ASN A 73 33.20 -12.19 -7.31
N LEU A 74 34.37 -12.24 -6.66
CA LEU A 74 34.49 -12.58 -5.26
C LEU A 74 33.90 -11.55 -4.32
N ASP A 75 33.64 -10.33 -4.82
CA ASP A 75 33.10 -9.22 -4.04
C ASP A 75 31.57 -9.12 -4.10
N LEU A 76 30.91 -10.01 -4.83
CA LEU A 76 29.44 -9.95 -5.02
C LEU A 76 28.66 -10.18 -3.72
N ARG A 77 29.18 -11.03 -2.80
CA ARG A 77 28.57 -11.20 -1.49
C ARG A 77 28.68 -9.91 -0.67
N LEU A 78 29.87 -9.33 -0.59
CA LEU A 78 30.09 -8.06 0.10
C LEU A 78 29.24 -6.94 -0.52
N PHE A 79 29.10 -6.90 -1.85
CA PHE A 79 28.21 -5.99 -2.54
C PHE A 79 26.76 -6.14 -2.07
N GLN A 80 26.25 -7.37 -1.94
CA GLN A 80 24.91 -7.62 -1.41
C GLN A 80 24.76 -7.12 0.03
N GLU A 81 25.72 -7.38 0.90
CA GLU A 81 25.70 -6.96 2.31
C GLU A 81 25.73 -5.43 2.45
N VAL A 82 26.61 -4.75 1.71
CA VAL A 82 26.69 -3.28 1.71
C VAL A 82 25.42 -2.67 1.15
N PHE A 83 24.87 -3.23 0.06
CA PHE A 83 23.59 -2.77 -0.49
C PHE A 83 22.46 -2.92 0.51
N ALA A 84 22.34 -4.08 1.17
CA ALA A 84 21.28 -4.33 2.15
C ALA A 84 21.32 -3.32 3.31
N SER A 85 22.51 -3.05 3.84
CA SER A 85 22.69 -2.05 4.90
C SER A 85 22.26 -0.66 4.47
N ARG A 86 22.64 -0.20 3.28
CA ARG A 86 22.28 1.11 2.74
C ARG A 86 20.81 1.22 2.36
N ALA A 87 20.26 0.18 1.75
CA ALA A 87 18.83 0.14 1.41
C ALA A 87 17.96 0.28 2.66
N LEU A 88 18.31 -0.44 3.74
CA LEU A 88 17.59 -0.37 5.00
C LEU A 88 17.67 1.04 5.64
N GLU A 89 18.83 1.69 5.56
CA GLU A 89 19.01 3.07 6.05
C GLU A 89 18.07 4.05 5.31
N PHE A 90 18.06 4.03 3.97
CA PHE A 90 17.18 4.89 3.17
C PHE A 90 15.69 4.62 3.42
N LEU A 91 15.29 3.35 3.48
CA LEU A 91 13.90 2.97 3.73
C LEU A 91 13.41 3.40 5.11
N ARG A 92 14.26 3.31 6.14
CA ARG A 92 13.93 3.75 7.50
C ARG A 92 13.75 5.26 7.61
N GLN A 93 14.50 6.05 6.83
CA GLN A 93 14.34 7.51 6.82
C GLN A 93 12.93 7.92 6.35
N GLU A 94 12.37 7.20 5.38
CA GLU A 94 11.03 7.50 4.84
C GLU A 94 9.90 6.92 5.71
N LEU A 95 10.18 5.90 6.52
CA LEU A 95 9.15 5.19 7.31
C LEU A 95 8.35 6.13 8.21
N ALA A 96 9.01 7.05 8.89
CA ALA A 96 8.34 7.97 9.81
C ALA A 96 7.37 8.90 9.08
N SER A 97 7.78 9.42 7.91
CA SER A 97 6.95 10.30 7.08
C SER A 97 5.75 9.56 6.50
N VAL A 98 5.96 8.34 5.98
CA VAL A 98 4.88 7.48 5.47
C VAL A 98 3.89 7.14 6.57
N SER A 99 4.37 6.77 7.76
CA SER A 99 3.53 6.45 8.91
C SER A 99 2.71 7.65 9.39
N ALA A 100 3.33 8.82 9.50
CA ALA A 100 2.64 10.05 9.92
C ALA A 100 1.54 10.43 8.92
N GLU A 101 1.83 10.39 7.61
CA GLU A 101 0.84 10.70 6.59
C GLU A 101 -0.32 9.69 6.60
N THR A 102 -0.01 8.39 6.73
CA THR A 102 -1.05 7.36 6.84
C THR A 102 -1.92 7.56 8.08
N ALA A 103 -1.34 7.94 9.23
CA ALA A 103 -2.09 8.25 10.45
C ALA A 103 -3.03 9.46 10.27
N ASN A 104 -2.54 10.51 9.60
CA ASN A 104 -3.36 11.69 9.28
C ASN A 104 -4.58 11.30 8.43
N GLN A 105 -4.40 10.43 7.44
CA GLN A 105 -5.48 9.95 6.59
C GLN A 105 -6.53 9.13 7.39
N VAL A 106 -6.09 8.27 8.30
CA VAL A 106 -7.01 7.52 9.20
C VAL A 106 -7.83 8.49 10.05
N LEU A 107 -7.18 9.47 10.68
CA LEU A 107 -7.85 10.43 11.56
C LEU A 107 -8.80 11.34 10.80
N SER A 108 -8.41 11.84 9.62
CA SER A 108 -9.28 12.65 8.77
C SER A 108 -10.52 11.87 8.33
N SER A 109 -10.34 10.63 7.86
CA SER A 109 -11.44 9.76 7.45
C SER A 109 -12.37 9.39 8.61
N ALA A 110 -11.80 9.16 9.80
CA ALA A 110 -12.58 8.88 11.00
C ALA A 110 -13.45 10.08 11.41
N ARG A 111 -12.91 11.30 11.33
CA ARG A 111 -13.67 12.53 11.60
C ARG A 111 -14.83 12.69 10.63
N ILE A 112 -14.59 12.54 9.33
CA ILE A 112 -15.62 12.63 8.29
C ILE A 112 -16.69 11.55 8.51
N SER A 113 -16.28 10.32 8.83
CA SER A 113 -17.22 9.23 9.11
C SER A 113 -18.06 9.52 10.37
N MET A 114 -17.47 10.09 11.43
CA MET A 114 -18.20 10.49 12.63
C MET A 114 -19.27 11.55 12.33
N GLU A 115 -18.94 12.55 11.51
CA GLU A 115 -19.87 13.60 11.10
C GLU A 115 -21.05 13.05 10.29
N ASN A 116 -20.86 11.94 9.58
CA ASN A 116 -21.86 11.24 8.78
C ASN A 116 -22.71 10.23 9.59
N LEU A 117 -22.40 9.98 10.85
CA LEU A 117 -23.26 9.18 11.72
C LEU A 117 -24.62 9.86 11.93
N PRO A 118 -25.69 9.10 12.30
CA PRO A 118 -26.98 9.68 12.63
C PRO A 118 -26.84 10.88 13.57
N LYS A 119 -27.59 11.95 13.34
CA LYS A 119 -27.46 13.22 14.10
C LYS A 119 -27.54 13.06 15.60
N ARG A 120 -28.33 12.09 16.10
CA ARG A 120 -28.40 11.74 17.53
C ARG A 120 -27.06 11.30 18.10
N ILE A 121 -26.16 10.73 17.27
CA ILE A 121 -24.81 10.31 17.65
C ILE A 121 -23.82 11.45 17.42
N SER A 122 -23.74 11.95 16.18
CA SER A 122 -22.74 12.96 15.78
C SER A 122 -22.88 14.28 16.52
N ALA A 123 -24.10 14.66 16.97
CA ALA A 123 -24.32 15.86 17.77
C ALA A 123 -23.82 15.75 19.23
N ASN A 124 -23.60 14.53 19.74
CA ASN A 124 -23.27 14.28 21.14
C ASN A 124 -21.85 13.72 21.35
N ILE A 125 -21.11 13.48 20.28
CA ILE A 125 -19.73 12.96 20.35
C ILE A 125 -18.77 13.95 19.68
N SER A 126 -17.70 14.29 20.42
CA SER A 126 -16.55 14.98 19.84
C SER A 126 -15.51 13.96 19.37
N PHE A 127 -15.13 14.01 18.10
CA PHE A 127 -14.10 13.12 17.56
C PHE A 127 -12.74 13.36 18.26
N ASP A 128 -12.13 12.29 18.78
CA ASP A 128 -10.78 12.33 19.32
C ASP A 128 -9.76 12.20 18.20
N ASN A 129 -9.13 13.30 17.81
CA ASN A 129 -8.10 13.38 16.77
C ASN A 129 -6.72 12.88 17.23
N LYS A 130 -6.60 12.37 18.45
CA LYS A 130 -5.38 11.78 19.01
C LYS A 130 -5.54 10.31 19.38
N ASP A 131 -6.56 9.65 18.82
CA ASP A 131 -6.82 8.25 19.10
C ASP A 131 -5.58 7.40 18.82
N PRO A 132 -5.00 6.74 19.83
CA PRO A 132 -3.78 5.96 19.69
C PRO A 132 -3.94 4.78 18.73
N ARG A 133 -5.16 4.28 18.54
CA ARG A 133 -5.47 3.17 17.62
C ARG A 133 -5.12 3.54 16.17
N ALA A 134 -5.37 4.79 15.76
CA ALA A 134 -5.00 5.27 14.43
C ALA A 134 -3.49 5.27 14.21
N ILE A 135 -2.75 5.78 15.20
CA ILE A 135 -1.29 5.90 15.14
C ILE A 135 -0.64 4.50 15.14
N GLU A 136 -1.12 3.62 16.00
CA GLU A 136 -0.62 2.24 16.09
C GLU A 136 -0.84 1.50 14.76
N TRP A 137 -2.06 1.57 14.20
CA TRP A 137 -2.37 0.94 12.92
C TRP A 137 -1.49 1.49 11.78
N ALA A 138 -1.33 2.81 11.70
CA ALA A 138 -0.52 3.43 10.65
C ALA A 138 0.96 3.02 10.75
N ASN A 139 1.52 2.94 11.97
CA ASN A 139 2.89 2.49 12.18
C ASN A 139 3.09 1.04 11.74
N GLN A 140 2.16 0.15 12.07
CA GLN A 140 2.21 -1.25 11.67
C GLN A 140 2.07 -1.42 10.16
N ARG A 141 1.15 -0.69 9.54
CA ARG A 141 0.89 -0.74 8.11
C ARG A 141 2.07 -0.22 7.28
N ALA A 142 2.58 0.96 7.62
CA ALA A 142 3.74 1.56 6.97
C ALA A 142 4.99 0.67 7.14
N GLY A 143 5.20 0.11 8.34
CA GLY A 143 6.28 -0.82 8.62
C GLY A 143 6.22 -2.06 7.74
N ALA A 144 5.06 -2.67 7.58
CA ALA A 144 4.86 -3.84 6.73
C ALA A 144 5.16 -3.54 5.25
N MET A 145 4.71 -2.39 4.73
CA MET A 145 4.97 -1.97 3.35
C MET A 145 6.46 -1.71 3.09
N ILE A 146 7.14 -1.05 4.00
CA ILE A 146 8.59 -0.80 3.87
C ILE A 146 9.37 -2.12 3.92
N GLN A 147 9.02 -3.05 4.80
CA GLN A 147 9.64 -4.39 4.85
C GLN A 147 9.40 -5.16 3.54
N GLN A 148 8.23 -5.07 2.95
CA GLN A 148 7.95 -5.70 1.66
C GLN A 148 8.83 -5.10 0.55
N ILE A 149 8.93 -3.78 0.46
CA ILE A 149 9.78 -3.09 -0.53
C ILE A 149 11.25 -3.53 -0.36
N GLU A 150 11.73 -3.62 0.87
CA GLU A 150 13.09 -4.09 1.19
C GLU A 150 13.30 -5.54 0.75
N ALA A 151 12.40 -6.45 1.12
CA ALA A 151 12.50 -7.87 0.78
C ALA A 151 12.53 -8.09 -0.73
N GLU A 152 11.68 -7.40 -1.48
CA GLU A 152 11.65 -7.46 -2.94
C GLU A 152 12.93 -6.90 -3.57
N ALA A 153 13.49 -5.81 -3.02
CA ALA A 153 14.75 -5.24 -3.47
C ALA A 153 15.93 -6.20 -3.23
N LEU A 154 16.01 -6.82 -2.05
CA LEU A 154 17.02 -7.81 -1.73
C LEU A 154 16.93 -9.04 -2.62
N GLN A 155 15.72 -9.52 -2.93
CA GLN A 155 15.52 -10.62 -3.85
C GLN A 155 15.97 -10.27 -5.26
N THR A 156 15.71 -9.05 -5.71
CA THR A 156 16.18 -8.52 -7.00
C THR A 156 17.71 -8.58 -7.09
N VAL A 157 18.42 -8.14 -6.04
CA VAL A 157 19.87 -8.18 -5.96
C VAL A 157 20.39 -9.63 -6.00
N ARG A 158 19.80 -10.53 -5.22
CA ARG A 158 20.18 -11.96 -5.20
C ARG A 158 20.04 -12.61 -6.57
N ASN A 159 18.93 -12.36 -7.27
CA ASN A 159 18.68 -12.89 -8.60
C ASN A 159 19.69 -12.37 -9.62
N ALA A 160 20.01 -11.08 -9.59
CA ALA A 160 20.97 -10.47 -10.49
C ALA A 160 22.39 -11.01 -10.25
N ILE A 161 22.79 -11.18 -8.98
CA ILE A 161 24.07 -11.76 -8.61
C ILE A 161 24.16 -13.21 -9.10
N SER A 162 23.16 -14.03 -8.85
CA SER A 162 23.10 -15.42 -9.32
C SER A 162 23.26 -15.51 -10.84
N ASN A 163 22.54 -14.66 -11.57
CA ASN A 163 22.63 -14.59 -13.03
C ASN A 163 24.03 -14.18 -13.53
N VAL A 164 24.65 -13.19 -12.88
CA VAL A 164 25.99 -12.71 -13.26
C VAL A 164 27.06 -13.78 -12.96
N LEU A 165 26.95 -14.49 -11.84
CA LEU A 165 27.85 -15.59 -11.52
C LEU A 165 27.75 -16.73 -12.54
N SER A 166 26.55 -17.11 -12.95
CA SER A 166 26.34 -18.18 -13.96
C SER A 166 26.83 -17.80 -15.36
N THR A 167 26.91 -16.51 -15.67
CA THR A 167 27.34 -15.99 -17.00
C THR A 167 28.76 -15.42 -17.02
N GLY A 168 29.51 -15.51 -15.91
CA GLY A 168 30.90 -15.04 -15.83
C GLY A 168 31.03 -13.51 -15.83
N GLY A 169 30.35 -12.82 -14.90
CA GLY A 169 30.43 -11.35 -14.74
C GLY A 169 30.91 -10.94 -13.36
N GLY A 170 31.14 -9.64 -13.13
CA GLY A 170 31.52 -9.05 -11.84
C GLY A 170 30.52 -8.00 -11.35
N VAL A 171 30.88 -7.34 -10.24
CA VAL A 171 30.09 -6.28 -9.61
C VAL A 171 29.57 -5.22 -10.58
N PRO A 172 30.35 -4.68 -11.53
CA PRO A 172 29.87 -3.65 -12.46
C PRO A 172 28.70 -4.14 -13.33
N ARG A 173 28.75 -5.42 -13.77
CA ARG A 173 27.68 -6.02 -14.58
C ARG A 173 26.42 -6.27 -13.75
N ALA A 174 26.59 -6.79 -12.53
CA ALA A 174 25.48 -6.98 -11.59
C ALA A 174 24.81 -5.65 -11.27
N ALA A 175 25.58 -4.60 -10.95
CA ALA A 175 25.06 -3.29 -10.63
C ALA A 175 24.22 -2.68 -11.77
N LYS A 176 24.70 -2.76 -13.02
CA LYS A 176 23.93 -2.29 -14.19
C LYS A 176 22.64 -3.08 -14.40
N GLN A 177 22.65 -4.38 -14.16
CA GLN A 177 21.45 -5.21 -14.26
C GLN A 177 20.44 -4.87 -13.15
N ILE A 178 20.89 -4.68 -11.94
CA ILE A 178 20.06 -4.30 -10.79
C ILE A 178 19.49 -2.89 -11.02
N GLU A 179 20.32 -1.93 -11.45
CA GLU A 179 19.94 -0.54 -11.69
C GLU A 179 18.70 -0.40 -12.58
N ARG A 180 18.55 -1.27 -13.59
CA ARG A 180 17.40 -1.24 -14.50
C ARG A 180 16.09 -1.71 -13.87
N VAL A 181 16.15 -2.46 -12.78
CA VAL A 181 14.95 -3.17 -12.26
C VAL A 181 14.72 -2.97 -10.78
N ILE A 182 15.64 -2.33 -10.05
CA ILE A 182 15.51 -2.10 -8.61
C ILE A 182 14.26 -1.28 -8.30
N GLY A 183 13.58 -1.67 -7.23
CA GLY A 183 12.34 -0.99 -6.82
C GLY A 183 11.09 -1.41 -7.61
N LEU A 184 11.20 -2.31 -8.59
CA LEU A 184 10.07 -2.82 -9.36
C LEU A 184 9.62 -4.20 -8.88
N HIS A 185 8.31 -4.44 -8.98
CA HIS A 185 7.74 -5.79 -8.84
C HIS A 185 8.32 -6.74 -9.91
N PRO A 186 8.52 -8.04 -9.64
CA PRO A 186 9.17 -9.00 -10.55
C PRO A 186 8.62 -8.99 -11.99
N ARG A 187 7.32 -8.86 -12.16
CA ARG A 187 6.68 -8.78 -13.48
C ARG A 187 7.13 -7.55 -14.28
N TRP A 188 7.21 -6.39 -13.64
CA TRP A 188 7.68 -5.16 -14.28
C TRP A 188 9.19 -5.18 -14.50
N GLN A 189 9.96 -5.88 -13.67
CA GLN A 189 11.38 -6.13 -13.92
C GLN A 189 11.58 -6.88 -15.25
N GLN A 190 10.74 -7.88 -15.53
CA GLN A 190 10.77 -8.59 -16.79
C GLN A 190 10.40 -7.69 -17.98
N ALA A 191 9.39 -6.84 -17.84
CA ALA A 191 9.00 -5.88 -18.85
C ALA A 191 10.14 -4.91 -19.22
N VAL A 192 10.84 -4.36 -18.21
CA VAL A 192 12.00 -3.49 -18.42
C VAL A 192 13.16 -4.23 -19.10
N ASN A 193 13.44 -5.47 -18.70
CA ASN A 193 14.48 -6.27 -19.32
C ASN A 193 14.14 -6.61 -20.79
N ASN A 194 12.90 -6.95 -21.09
CA ASN A 194 12.44 -7.18 -22.46
C ASN A 194 12.53 -5.91 -23.30
N PHE A 195 12.12 -4.77 -22.72
CA PHE A 195 12.25 -3.47 -23.36
C PHE A 195 13.73 -3.12 -23.65
N TYR A 196 14.62 -3.28 -22.67
CA TYR A 196 16.06 -3.07 -22.86
C TYR A 196 16.63 -3.92 -24.02
N ASN A 197 16.31 -5.22 -24.05
CA ASN A 197 16.80 -6.11 -25.11
C ASN A 197 16.28 -5.69 -26.50
N LYS A 198 15.04 -5.25 -26.58
CA LYS A 198 14.44 -4.70 -27.81
C LYS A 198 15.17 -3.42 -28.27
N GLU A 199 15.49 -2.53 -27.33
CA GLU A 199 16.21 -1.30 -27.63
C GLU A 199 17.67 -1.55 -28.03
N VAL A 200 18.37 -2.52 -27.40
CA VAL A 200 19.70 -2.94 -27.85
C VAL A 200 19.66 -3.41 -29.33
N ALA A 201 18.69 -4.25 -29.66
CA ALA A 201 18.52 -4.71 -31.06
C ALA A 201 18.14 -3.58 -32.01
N ARG A 202 17.35 -2.61 -31.57
CA ARG A 202 16.97 -1.43 -32.37
C ARG A 202 18.16 -0.51 -32.65
N PHE A 203 18.89 -0.11 -31.61
CA PHE A 203 20.04 0.77 -31.72
C PHE A 203 21.23 0.10 -32.43
N GLY A 204 21.39 -1.22 -32.24
CA GLY A 204 22.47 -1.98 -32.95
C GLY A 204 22.35 -2.02 -34.45
N ARG A 205 21.24 -1.55 -35.05
CA ARG A 205 21.08 -1.39 -36.49
C ARG A 205 21.78 -0.13 -37.05
N THR A 206 22.01 0.87 -36.18
CA THR A 206 22.50 2.20 -36.57
C THR A 206 23.73 2.68 -35.81
N MET A 207 24.07 1.99 -34.71
CA MET A 207 25.17 2.35 -33.81
C MET A 207 26.14 1.19 -33.62
N SER A 208 27.34 1.50 -33.10
CA SER A 208 28.26 0.45 -32.64
C SER A 208 27.65 -0.36 -31.49
N PRO A 209 28.04 -1.61 -31.28
CA PRO A 209 27.52 -2.46 -30.18
C PRO A 209 27.57 -1.77 -28.81
N ASP A 210 28.68 -1.13 -28.48
CA ASP A 210 28.86 -0.45 -27.18
C ASP A 210 27.95 0.77 -27.07
N SER A 211 27.82 1.57 -28.11
CA SER A 211 26.92 2.73 -28.14
C SER A 211 25.46 2.31 -28.07
N ALA A 212 25.08 1.23 -28.74
CA ALA A 212 23.73 0.67 -28.68
C ALA A 212 23.34 0.21 -27.25
N VAL A 213 24.27 -0.45 -26.54
CA VAL A 213 24.08 -0.87 -25.15
C VAL A 213 23.89 0.33 -24.21
N ILE A 214 24.68 1.40 -24.39
CA ILE A 214 24.57 2.63 -23.58
C ILE A 214 23.22 3.30 -23.81
N ALA A 215 22.84 3.54 -25.07
CA ALA A 215 21.57 4.17 -25.43
C ALA A 215 20.36 3.35 -24.94
N ALA A 216 20.42 2.02 -25.07
CA ALA A 216 19.37 1.13 -24.56
C ALA A 216 19.25 1.18 -23.04
N GLN A 217 20.39 1.29 -22.31
CA GLN A 217 20.39 1.42 -20.85
C GLN A 217 19.69 2.72 -20.42
N GLU A 218 20.01 3.85 -21.04
CA GLU A 218 19.39 5.14 -20.73
C GLU A 218 17.88 5.12 -20.99
N THR A 219 17.46 4.55 -22.12
CA THR A 219 16.03 4.42 -22.47
C THR A 219 15.29 3.50 -21.50
N ALA A 220 15.92 2.40 -21.09
CA ALA A 220 15.35 1.46 -20.14
C ALA A 220 15.23 2.08 -18.72
N LEU A 221 16.18 2.92 -18.32
CA LEU A 221 16.09 3.66 -17.03
C LEU A 221 14.94 4.67 -17.04
N ALA A 222 14.71 5.36 -18.18
CA ALA A 222 13.56 6.25 -18.31
C ALA A 222 12.23 5.49 -18.17
N TYR A 223 12.11 4.32 -18.79
CA TYR A 223 10.95 3.44 -18.67
C TYR A 223 10.79 2.90 -17.24
N GLN A 224 11.88 2.48 -16.58
CA GLN A 224 11.87 2.09 -15.18
C GLN A 224 11.31 3.19 -14.26
N ASN A 225 11.76 4.43 -14.44
CA ASN A 225 11.30 5.57 -13.64
C ASN A 225 9.78 5.80 -13.78
N GLN A 226 9.21 5.59 -14.97
CA GLN A 226 7.76 5.65 -15.16
C GLN A 226 7.05 4.55 -14.35
N LEU A 227 7.57 3.32 -14.38
CA LEU A 227 7.02 2.20 -13.65
C LEU A 227 7.17 2.34 -12.12
N ILE A 228 8.26 2.97 -11.64
CA ILE A 228 8.43 3.29 -10.21
C ILE A 228 7.34 4.26 -9.73
N ARG A 229 7.08 5.31 -10.50
CA ARG A 229 6.00 6.25 -10.19
C ARG A 229 4.63 5.58 -10.19
N ALA A 230 4.37 4.74 -11.19
CA ALA A 230 3.14 3.96 -11.27
C ALA A 230 2.99 3.01 -10.07
N ARG A 231 4.09 2.38 -9.62
CA ARG A 231 4.09 1.54 -8.42
C ARG A 231 3.77 2.33 -7.16
N ALA A 232 4.46 3.45 -6.96
CA ALA A 232 4.26 4.30 -5.79
C ALA A 232 2.81 4.79 -5.69
N LEU A 233 2.25 5.18 -6.82
CA LEU A 233 0.86 5.62 -6.92
C LEU A 233 -0.14 4.50 -6.61
N ASN A 234 0.13 3.28 -7.08
CA ASN A 234 -0.66 2.09 -6.75
C ASN A 234 -0.66 1.79 -5.25
N ILE A 235 0.51 1.87 -4.64
CA ILE A 235 0.66 1.68 -3.20
C ILE A 235 -0.13 2.78 -2.47
N ALA A 236 0.13 4.05 -2.79
CA ALA A 236 -0.51 5.19 -2.15
C ALA A 236 -2.04 5.10 -2.19
N ARG A 237 -2.61 4.81 -3.36
CA ARG A 237 -4.05 4.64 -3.52
C ARG A 237 -4.62 3.51 -2.64
N THR A 238 -3.92 2.38 -2.60
CA THR A 238 -4.32 1.24 -1.77
C THR A 238 -4.27 1.58 -0.29
N GLU A 239 -3.22 2.29 0.14
CA GLU A 239 -3.02 2.69 1.54
C GLU A 239 -4.01 3.78 1.97
N ILE A 240 -4.32 4.74 1.11
CA ILE A 240 -5.37 5.74 1.38
C ILE A 240 -6.74 5.07 1.54
N LEU A 241 -7.09 4.14 0.66
CA LEU A 241 -8.35 3.40 0.80
C LEU A 241 -8.39 2.58 2.10
N ALA A 242 -7.28 1.93 2.46
CA ALA A 242 -7.17 1.23 3.73
C ALA A 242 -7.35 2.18 4.92
N ALA A 243 -6.72 3.36 4.88
CA ALA A 243 -6.84 4.38 5.91
C ALA A 243 -8.29 4.90 6.04
N GLN A 244 -8.98 5.12 4.92
CA GLN A 244 -10.39 5.52 4.91
C GLN A 244 -11.29 4.49 5.58
N ASN A 245 -11.15 3.21 5.24
CA ASN A 245 -11.96 2.15 5.85
C ASN A 245 -11.65 1.95 7.34
N ILE A 246 -10.37 2.03 7.74
CA ILE A 246 -9.99 1.97 9.16
C ILE A 246 -10.46 3.21 9.91
N GLY A 247 -10.41 4.39 9.30
CA GLY A 247 -10.96 5.61 9.88
C GLY A 247 -12.46 5.50 10.15
N GLN A 248 -13.22 4.95 9.19
CA GLN A 248 -14.62 4.66 9.38
C GLN A 248 -14.84 3.70 10.56
N LEU A 249 -14.08 2.60 10.65
CA LEU A 249 -14.16 1.65 11.76
C LEU A 249 -13.83 2.32 13.11
N LEU A 250 -12.83 3.20 13.13
CA LEU A 250 -12.45 3.95 14.33
C LEU A 250 -13.57 4.86 14.82
N SER A 251 -14.30 5.54 13.90
CA SER A 251 -15.45 6.36 14.30
C SER A 251 -16.53 5.53 14.99
N TRP A 252 -16.76 4.29 14.55
CA TRP A 252 -17.72 3.39 15.19
C TRP A 252 -17.24 2.95 16.58
N TYR A 253 -15.94 2.67 16.76
CA TYR A 253 -15.37 2.36 18.06
C TYR A 253 -15.48 3.55 19.03
N GLN A 254 -15.20 4.77 18.59
CA GLN A 254 -15.36 5.95 19.44
C GLN A 254 -16.84 6.18 19.82
N ALA A 255 -17.76 5.94 18.90
CA ALA A 255 -19.19 6.01 19.18
C ALA A 255 -19.63 4.94 20.20
N ALA A 256 -19.03 3.76 20.16
CA ALA A 256 -19.29 2.70 21.13
C ALA A 256 -18.64 2.99 22.49
N ASP A 257 -17.41 3.52 22.52
CA ASP A 257 -16.75 3.95 23.76
C ASP A 257 -17.58 5.04 24.49
N ALA A 258 -18.31 5.87 23.72
CA ALA A 258 -19.24 6.87 24.23
C ALA A 258 -20.64 6.33 24.54
N GLY A 259 -20.91 5.03 24.34
CA GLY A 259 -22.18 4.38 24.68
C GLY A 259 -23.30 4.54 23.65
N PHE A 260 -23.03 5.08 22.45
CA PHE A 260 -24.04 5.29 21.41
C PHE A 260 -24.19 4.11 20.44
N VAL A 261 -23.25 3.19 20.41
CA VAL A 261 -23.24 1.99 19.55
C VAL A 261 -22.91 0.77 20.39
N ASP A 262 -23.72 -0.27 20.29
CA ASP A 262 -23.40 -1.58 20.86
C ASP A 262 -22.69 -2.44 19.83
N LEU A 263 -21.37 -2.53 19.93
CA LEU A 263 -20.55 -3.32 19.00
C LEU A 263 -20.86 -4.83 19.04
N ALA A 264 -21.43 -5.33 20.12
CA ALA A 264 -21.83 -6.75 20.22
C ALA A 264 -23.04 -7.07 19.31
N ARG A 265 -23.82 -6.06 18.96
CA ARG A 265 -25.03 -6.16 18.12
C ARG A 265 -24.85 -5.53 16.75
N ALA A 266 -23.77 -4.78 16.54
CA ALA A 266 -23.48 -4.11 15.27
C ALA A 266 -22.73 -5.03 14.32
N GLU A 267 -23.10 -4.98 13.06
CA GLU A 267 -22.46 -5.68 11.96
C GLU A 267 -21.85 -4.68 10.96
N LYS A 268 -20.85 -5.15 10.22
CA LYS A 268 -20.31 -4.46 9.06
C LYS A 268 -20.50 -5.31 7.81
N GLU A 269 -20.81 -4.65 6.70
CA GLU A 269 -20.99 -5.27 5.40
C GLU A 269 -19.89 -4.86 4.45
N TRP A 270 -19.35 -5.81 3.71
CA TRP A 270 -18.41 -5.52 2.62
C TRP A 270 -19.16 -4.98 1.41
N VAL A 271 -18.88 -3.76 1.02
CA VAL A 271 -19.46 -3.12 -0.16
C VAL A 271 -18.44 -3.15 -1.28
N ALA A 272 -18.68 -3.99 -2.29
CA ALA A 272 -17.86 -3.99 -3.48
C ALA A 272 -17.99 -2.67 -4.23
N GLY A 273 -16.91 -2.21 -4.83
CA GLY A 273 -16.94 -1.03 -5.68
C GLY A 273 -17.97 -1.18 -6.80
N PRO A 274 -18.56 -0.07 -7.29
CA PRO A 274 -19.64 -0.15 -8.25
C PRO A 274 -19.17 -0.86 -9.52
N SER A 275 -19.86 -1.95 -9.88
CA SER A 275 -19.66 -2.61 -11.17
C SER A 275 -20.20 -1.72 -12.31
N GLY A 276 -19.48 -1.70 -13.43
CA GLY A 276 -19.88 -0.91 -14.60
C GLY A 276 -19.47 0.56 -14.56
N TRP A 277 -18.78 1.02 -13.51
CA TRP A 277 -18.21 2.36 -13.49
C TRP A 277 -17.04 2.44 -14.45
N LYS A 278 -17.21 3.15 -15.57
CA LYS A 278 -16.21 3.28 -16.66
C LYS A 278 -15.64 1.94 -17.17
N ASN A 279 -16.48 0.91 -17.33
CA ASN A 279 -16.10 -0.42 -17.81
C ASN A 279 -15.10 -1.18 -16.88
N ILE A 280 -15.18 -0.94 -15.59
CA ILE A 280 -14.39 -1.69 -14.62
C ILE A 280 -15.29 -2.70 -13.94
N ASP A 281 -15.05 -3.97 -14.20
CA ASP A 281 -15.72 -5.07 -13.53
C ASP A 281 -15.17 -5.25 -12.10
N VAL A 282 -16.05 -5.65 -11.19
CA VAL A 282 -15.63 -6.10 -9.86
C VAL A 282 -14.77 -7.35 -10.05
N CYS A 283 -13.59 -7.38 -9.42
CA CYS A 283 -12.75 -8.56 -9.53
C CYS A 283 -13.35 -9.75 -8.75
N PRO A 284 -13.09 -11.01 -9.14
CA PRO A 284 -13.69 -12.17 -8.49
C PRO A 284 -13.53 -12.22 -6.97
N ILE A 285 -12.39 -11.76 -6.44
CA ILE A 285 -12.15 -11.71 -4.99
C ILE A 285 -13.13 -10.76 -4.30
N CYS A 286 -13.33 -9.58 -4.87
CA CYS A 286 -14.25 -8.59 -4.32
C CYS A 286 -15.71 -8.98 -4.53
N GLU A 287 -16.02 -9.73 -5.60
CA GLU A 287 -17.33 -10.28 -5.88
C GLU A 287 -17.73 -11.32 -4.81
N ASP A 288 -16.79 -12.22 -4.44
CA ASP A 288 -16.99 -13.21 -3.38
C ASP A 288 -17.22 -12.59 -1.99
N LEU A 289 -16.69 -11.38 -1.76
CA LEU A 289 -16.84 -10.65 -0.50
C LEU A 289 -18.07 -9.73 -0.49
N ALA A 290 -18.62 -9.38 -1.66
CA ALA A 290 -19.71 -8.42 -1.80
C ALA A 290 -20.95 -8.85 -1.01
N GLY A 291 -21.46 -7.94 -0.16
CA GLY A 291 -22.62 -8.21 0.70
C GLY A 291 -22.36 -9.12 1.89
N GLN A 292 -21.11 -9.56 2.11
CA GLN A 292 -20.76 -10.33 3.30
C GLN A 292 -20.92 -9.48 4.54
N ARG A 293 -21.65 -10.00 5.54
CA ARG A 293 -21.88 -9.37 6.84
C ARG A 293 -21.17 -10.14 7.94
N VAL A 294 -20.50 -9.41 8.79
CA VAL A 294 -19.81 -9.96 9.96
C VAL A 294 -19.94 -9.00 11.16
N PRO A 295 -19.85 -9.48 12.40
CA PRO A 295 -19.76 -8.57 13.55
C PRO A 295 -18.66 -7.53 13.36
N VAL A 296 -18.86 -6.30 13.82
CA VAL A 296 -17.93 -5.17 13.63
C VAL A 296 -16.50 -5.53 14.06
N THR A 297 -16.36 -6.32 15.12
CA THR A 297 -15.07 -6.73 15.68
C THR A 297 -14.44 -7.95 15.01
N SER A 298 -15.15 -8.61 14.07
CA SER A 298 -14.71 -9.82 13.39
C SER A 298 -14.04 -9.50 12.05
N VAL A 299 -13.23 -10.42 11.54
CA VAL A 299 -12.67 -10.35 10.18
C VAL A 299 -13.65 -10.93 9.18
N PHE A 300 -13.55 -10.49 7.92
CA PHE A 300 -14.24 -11.11 6.78
C PHE A 300 -13.61 -12.45 6.41
N THR A 301 -14.23 -13.22 5.52
CA THR A 301 -13.77 -14.58 5.15
C THR A 301 -12.37 -14.60 4.52
N ASN A 302 -11.91 -13.49 3.96
CA ASN A 302 -10.55 -13.32 3.47
C ASN A 302 -9.51 -13.04 4.57
N GLY A 303 -9.94 -12.95 5.85
CA GLY A 303 -9.07 -12.64 6.99
C GLY A 303 -8.81 -11.16 7.23
N GLU A 304 -9.34 -10.26 6.42
CA GLU A 304 -9.18 -8.82 6.60
C GLU A 304 -10.26 -8.24 7.52
N ILE A 305 -9.88 -7.26 8.33
CA ILE A 305 -10.83 -6.53 9.19
C ILE A 305 -11.65 -5.52 8.39
N SER A 306 -11.12 -5.03 7.28
CA SER A 306 -11.71 -4.02 6.42
C SER A 306 -11.15 -4.11 5.00
N PRO A 307 -11.80 -3.53 3.97
CA PRO A 307 -11.16 -3.30 2.69
C PRO A 307 -9.86 -2.46 2.84
N PRO A 308 -8.89 -2.61 1.93
CA PRO A 308 -8.89 -3.35 0.66
C PRO A 308 -8.53 -4.83 0.79
N ALA A 309 -9.06 -5.70 -0.09
CA ALA A 309 -8.67 -7.10 -0.20
C ALA A 309 -7.39 -7.33 -1.01
N HIS A 310 -7.01 -6.38 -1.85
CA HIS A 310 -5.87 -6.47 -2.77
C HIS A 310 -5.45 -5.07 -3.27
N PRO A 311 -4.25 -4.91 -3.87
CA PRO A 311 -3.86 -3.66 -4.51
C PRO A 311 -4.91 -3.18 -5.53
N ASN A 312 -5.14 -1.86 -5.60
CA ASN A 312 -6.18 -1.25 -6.44
C ASN A 312 -7.63 -1.68 -6.17
N CYS A 313 -7.91 -2.27 -5.04
CA CYS A 313 -9.29 -2.49 -4.59
C CYS A 313 -10.07 -1.17 -4.53
N ARG A 314 -11.39 -1.23 -4.73
CA ARG A 314 -12.31 -0.08 -4.65
C ARG A 314 -13.47 -0.31 -3.68
N CYS A 315 -13.34 -1.36 -2.87
CA CYS A 315 -14.36 -1.74 -1.90
C CYS A 315 -14.33 -0.83 -0.67
N THR A 316 -15.47 -0.66 -0.08
CA THR A 316 -15.65 -0.02 1.23
C THR A 316 -16.47 -0.93 2.14
N MET A 317 -16.88 -0.44 3.28
CA MET A 317 -17.77 -1.16 4.17
C MET A 317 -18.86 -0.23 4.73
N ASN A 318 -20.00 -0.79 5.08
CA ASN A 318 -21.07 -0.10 5.77
C ASN A 318 -21.27 -0.69 7.16
N LEU A 319 -21.60 0.17 8.13
CA LEU A 319 -22.14 -0.27 9.42
C LEU A 319 -23.62 -0.60 9.23
N ILE A 320 -24.01 -1.82 9.60
CA ILE A 320 -25.40 -2.29 9.56
C ILE A 320 -25.85 -2.52 10.99
N ALA A 321 -27.12 -2.20 11.24
CA ALA A 321 -27.77 -2.37 12.54
C ALA A 321 -27.02 -1.62 13.68
N ILE A 322 -27.09 -0.29 13.63
CA ILE A 322 -27.10 0.49 14.86
C ILE A 322 -28.50 0.22 15.44
N PRO A 323 -28.62 -0.47 16.60
CA PRO A 323 -29.94 -0.66 17.20
C PRO A 323 -30.57 0.72 17.36
N GLU A 324 -31.70 0.94 16.70
CA GLU A 324 -32.56 2.04 17.10
C GLU A 324 -32.94 1.72 18.55
N VAL A 325 -32.47 2.52 19.49
CA VAL A 325 -33.11 2.58 20.80
C VAL A 325 -34.47 3.13 20.46
N GLU A 326 -35.48 2.25 20.39
CA GLU A 326 -36.86 2.70 20.24
C GLU A 326 -37.09 3.67 21.39
N GLU A 327 -37.57 4.89 21.08
CA GLU A 327 -37.95 5.90 22.10
C GLU A 327 -38.93 5.34 23.12
N THR A 328 -39.51 4.14 22.86
CA THR A 328 -40.41 3.41 23.72
C THR A 328 -39.75 2.81 24.96
N ASP A 329 -38.43 2.65 25.02
CA ASP A 329 -37.72 2.09 26.18
C ASP A 329 -37.21 3.17 27.13
N PHE A 330 -37.41 4.44 26.83
CA PHE A 330 -37.14 5.52 27.79
C PHE A 330 -38.34 5.71 28.69
N VAL A 331 -38.47 4.88 29.73
CA VAL A 331 -39.39 5.15 30.83
C VAL A 331 -38.86 6.39 31.56
N PRO A 332 -39.55 7.53 31.53
CA PRO A 332 -39.07 8.72 32.22
C PRO A 332 -38.93 8.41 33.69
N LEU A 333 -37.88 8.91 34.32
CA LEU A 333 -37.63 8.73 35.76
C LEU A 333 -38.87 9.05 36.63
N SER A 334 -39.76 9.91 36.13
CA SER A 334 -41.06 10.27 36.75
C SER A 334 -42.05 9.11 36.75
N GLU A 335 -41.99 8.15 35.82
CA GLU A 335 -42.87 6.95 35.86
C GLU A 335 -42.33 5.85 36.76
N LEU A 336 -40.99 5.68 36.79
CA LEU A 336 -40.31 4.74 37.71
C LEU A 336 -40.48 5.13 39.19
N MET A 337 -40.65 6.43 39.47
CA MET A 337 -40.89 6.91 40.86
C MET A 337 -42.37 6.91 41.25
N ALA A 338 -43.30 6.63 40.33
CA ALA A 338 -44.75 6.58 40.62
C ALA A 338 -45.19 5.19 41.07
N GLU A 339 -44.42 4.13 40.88
CA GLU A 339 -44.78 2.77 41.34
C GLU A 339 -44.34 2.44 42.78
N GLU A 340 -43.64 3.34 43.49
CA GLU A 340 -43.25 3.16 44.91
C GLU A 340 -44.11 3.94 45.91
N GLN A 341 -45.32 4.35 45.55
CA GLN A 341 -46.34 4.90 46.47
C GLN A 341 -47.56 3.96 46.50
#